data_7717da33543eabba770010765805a152
#
_entry.id   7717da33543eabba770010765805a152
#
_cell.length_a   1.000
_cell.length_b   1.000
_cell.length_c   1.000
_cell.angle_alpha   90.00
_cell.angle_beta   90.00
_cell.angle_gamma   90.00
#
_symmetry.space_group_name_H-M   'P 1'
#
loop_
_entity.id
_entity.type
_entity.pdbx_description
1 polymer ?
#
loop_
_entity_poly.entity_id
_entity_poly.type
_entity_poly.pdbx_seq_one_letter_code
_entity_poly.pdbx_strand_id
1 'polypeptide(L)'
;MPGLLPDIDPDGLLEFSVVSTDRALNHMSKRFTGVMQDILAMLKEVYHAHTAVLVPGSGTFGMEAVARQFANQQKVLIVRNGWFSYRWTQIFDMGQIPKSHTVLKARRTSDRPRPLPPSVRLESPLV
;
A
#
# COMPACT_ATOMS: atom_id res chain seq x y z
N MET A 1 -1.70 -25.71 28.91
CA MET A 1 -1.97 -24.51 28.10
C MET A 1 -0.68 -23.74 28.01
N PRO A 2 -0.24 -23.25 26.83
CA PRO A 2 0.88 -22.31 26.77
C PRO A 2 0.53 -21.13 27.66
N GLY A 3 1.46 -20.73 28.52
CA GLY A 3 1.22 -19.78 29.57
C GLY A 3 0.71 -18.45 29.05
N LEU A 4 -0.50 -18.15 29.41
CA LEU A 4 -1.05 -16.81 29.31
C LEU A 4 -0.34 -15.96 30.35
N LEU A 5 0.37 -14.95 29.90
CA LEU A 5 0.94 -13.96 30.82
C LEU A 5 -0.21 -13.15 31.41
N PRO A 6 -0.36 -13.03 32.71
CA PRO A 6 -1.53 -12.43 33.36
C PRO A 6 -1.78 -10.96 33.01
N ASP A 7 -0.77 -10.29 32.44
CA ASP A 7 -0.83 -8.85 32.16
C ASP A 7 -1.00 -8.52 30.66
N ILE A 8 -1.23 -9.52 29.81
CA ILE A 8 -1.22 -9.34 28.35
C ILE A 8 -2.57 -8.88 27.81
N ASP A 9 -3.65 -8.99 28.40
CA ASP A 9 -4.90 -8.37 27.97
C ASP A 9 -5.83 -8.12 29.16
N PRO A 10 -5.56 -7.06 29.92
CA PRO A 10 -6.39 -6.70 31.06
C PRO A 10 -7.84 -6.39 30.69
N ASP A 11 -8.13 -6.18 29.42
CA ASP A 11 -9.46 -5.88 28.90
C ASP A 11 -10.32 -7.12 28.62
N GLY A 12 -9.80 -8.31 28.86
CA GLY A 12 -10.58 -9.54 28.92
C GLY A 12 -10.61 -10.40 27.66
N LEU A 13 -9.84 -10.07 26.63
CA LEU A 13 -9.56 -10.97 25.52
C LEU A 13 -8.18 -11.61 25.72
N LEU A 14 -8.12 -12.92 25.61
CA LEU A 14 -6.86 -13.65 25.72
C LEU A 14 -6.02 -13.42 24.46
N GLU A 15 -4.77 -13.03 24.67
CA GLU A 15 -3.81 -12.93 23.59
C GLU A 15 -3.11 -14.27 23.38
N PHE A 16 -3.07 -14.70 22.13
CA PHE A 16 -2.31 -15.86 21.71
C PHE A 16 -1.15 -15.41 20.83
N SER A 17 0.05 -15.72 21.27
CA SER A 17 1.24 -15.50 20.46
C SER A 17 1.89 -16.82 20.10
N VAL A 18 2.22 -17.00 18.84
CA VAL A 18 3.08 -18.10 18.38
C VAL A 18 4.51 -17.91 18.88
N VAL A 19 4.87 -16.66 19.14
CA VAL A 19 6.17 -16.24 19.66
C VAL A 19 5.91 -15.62 21.02
N SER A 20 5.83 -16.35 22.06
CA SER A 20 5.56 -15.94 23.46
C SER A 20 6.18 -14.58 23.84
N THR A 21 5.63 -13.49 23.35
CA THR A 21 6.08 -12.13 23.65
C THR A 21 4.91 -11.31 24.17
N ASP A 22 5.19 -10.41 25.07
CA ASP A 22 4.27 -9.39 25.61
C ASP A 22 3.79 -8.36 24.59
N ARG A 23 4.29 -8.45 23.35
CA ARG A 23 3.98 -7.54 22.25
C ARG A 23 2.94 -8.08 21.27
N ALA A 24 2.63 -9.37 21.35
CA ALA A 24 1.64 -9.97 20.48
C ALA A 24 0.23 -9.68 20.99
N LEU A 25 -0.57 -9.03 20.17
CA LEU A 25 -1.94 -8.67 20.47
C LEU A 25 -2.93 -9.47 19.63
N ASN A 26 -3.99 -9.94 20.25
CA ASN A 26 -5.13 -10.47 19.50
C ASN A 26 -5.79 -9.32 18.72
N HIS A 27 -6.06 -9.56 17.42
CA HIS A 27 -6.65 -8.55 16.54
C HIS A 27 -8.06 -8.09 17.00
N MET A 28 -8.73 -8.84 17.85
CA MET A 28 -10.03 -8.49 18.41
C MET A 28 -9.94 -7.86 19.81
N SER A 29 -8.72 -7.74 20.38
CA SER A 29 -8.57 -7.11 21.70
C SER A 29 -8.86 -5.61 21.63
N LYS A 30 -9.36 -5.04 22.71
CA LYS A 30 -9.57 -3.60 22.83
C LYS A 30 -8.26 -2.82 22.65
N ARG A 31 -7.17 -3.36 23.18
CA ARG A 31 -5.85 -2.76 23.04
C ARG A 31 -5.41 -2.70 21.58
N PHE A 32 -5.57 -3.78 20.81
CA PHE A 32 -5.28 -3.78 19.37
C PHE A 32 -6.17 -2.79 18.62
N THR A 33 -7.46 -2.77 18.94
CA THR A 33 -8.40 -1.81 18.33
C THR A 33 -7.98 -0.37 18.60
N GLY A 34 -7.56 -0.05 19.83
CA GLY A 34 -7.02 1.26 20.16
C GLY A 34 -5.78 1.62 19.34
N VAL A 35 -4.81 0.72 19.26
CA VAL A 35 -3.61 0.92 18.43
C VAL A 35 -3.96 1.19 16.96
N MET A 36 -4.90 0.44 16.40
CA MET A 36 -5.34 0.64 15.01
C MET A 36 -6.03 1.98 14.81
N GLN A 37 -6.86 2.41 15.75
CA GLN A 37 -7.51 3.73 15.71
C GLN A 37 -6.48 4.87 15.78
N ASP A 38 -5.48 4.76 16.64
CA ASP A 38 -4.42 5.75 16.77
C ASP A 38 -3.59 5.85 15.49
N ILE A 39 -3.21 4.71 14.88
CA ILE A 39 -2.50 4.69 13.61
C ILE A 39 -3.32 5.36 12.50
N LEU A 40 -4.60 5.05 12.38
CA LEU A 40 -5.47 5.66 11.39
C LEU A 40 -5.64 7.16 11.61
N ALA A 41 -5.75 7.61 12.87
CA ALA A 41 -5.83 9.02 13.20
C ALA A 41 -4.56 9.77 12.82
N MET A 42 -3.38 9.24 13.18
CA MET A 42 -2.08 9.81 12.83
C MET A 42 -1.87 9.88 11.31
N LEU A 43 -2.24 8.83 10.57
CA LEU A 43 -2.12 8.84 9.11
C LEU A 43 -3.02 9.90 8.47
N LYS A 44 -4.24 10.06 8.96
CA LYS A 44 -5.13 11.12 8.47
C LYS A 44 -4.58 12.51 8.72
N GLU A 45 -4.01 12.74 9.90
CA GLU A 45 -3.40 14.01 10.26
C GLU A 45 -2.19 14.32 9.37
N VAL A 46 -1.23 13.40 9.28
CA VAL A 46 0.02 13.59 8.51
C VAL A 46 -0.25 13.83 7.03
N TYR A 47 -1.19 13.11 6.45
CA TYR A 47 -1.49 13.20 5.01
C TYR A 47 -2.66 14.14 4.69
N HIS A 48 -3.23 14.82 5.69
CA HIS A 48 -4.46 15.59 5.54
C HIS A 48 -5.57 14.81 4.82
N ALA A 49 -5.65 13.52 5.12
CA ALA A 49 -6.53 12.60 4.44
C ALA A 49 -7.90 12.52 5.13
N HIS A 50 -8.95 12.47 4.33
CA HIS A 50 -10.31 12.25 4.84
C HIS A 50 -10.45 10.83 5.41
N THR A 51 -9.83 9.86 4.76
CA THR A 51 -9.90 8.44 5.15
C THR A 51 -8.53 7.78 4.95
N ALA A 52 -8.19 6.87 5.85
CA ALA A 52 -7.04 5.98 5.74
C ALA A 52 -7.51 4.53 5.84
N VAL A 53 -6.90 3.65 5.06
CA VAL A 53 -7.20 2.21 5.07
C VAL A 53 -5.91 1.44 5.18
N LEU A 54 -5.85 0.51 6.12
CA LEU A 54 -4.74 -0.42 6.27
C LEU A 54 -5.07 -1.72 5.55
N VAL A 55 -4.25 -2.07 4.58
CA VAL A 55 -4.40 -3.32 3.82
C VAL A 55 -3.36 -4.32 4.33
N PRO A 56 -3.78 -5.42 4.95
CA PRO A 56 -2.85 -6.47 5.37
C PRO A 56 -2.11 -7.06 4.17
N GLY A 57 -0.79 -7.12 4.25
CA GLY A 57 0.04 -7.67 3.19
C GLY A 57 1.19 -6.74 2.81
N SER A 58 1.76 -6.96 1.63
CA SER A 58 2.82 -6.10 1.09
C SER A 58 2.25 -4.85 0.40
N GLY A 59 3.10 -3.87 0.12
CA GLY A 59 2.70 -2.70 -0.67
C GLY A 59 2.11 -3.05 -2.05
N THR A 60 2.42 -4.24 -2.59
CA THR A 60 1.80 -4.72 -3.83
C THR A 60 0.31 -4.99 -3.67
N PHE A 61 -0.13 -5.50 -2.53
CA PHE A 61 -1.56 -5.65 -2.24
C PHE A 61 -2.26 -4.30 -2.17
N GLY A 62 -1.63 -3.29 -1.55
CA GLY A 62 -2.15 -1.92 -1.54
C GLY A 62 -2.28 -1.35 -2.96
N MET A 63 -1.27 -1.55 -3.80
CA MET A 63 -1.33 -1.14 -5.21
C MET A 63 -2.47 -1.83 -5.97
N GLU A 64 -2.64 -3.13 -5.79
CA GLU A 64 -3.71 -3.88 -6.43
C GLU A 64 -5.10 -3.46 -5.93
N ALA A 65 -5.26 -3.20 -4.64
CA ALA A 65 -6.50 -2.69 -4.08
C ALA A 65 -6.90 -1.35 -4.73
N VAL A 66 -5.95 -0.42 -4.86
CA VAL A 66 -6.16 0.85 -5.58
C VAL A 66 -6.50 0.62 -7.04
N ALA A 67 -5.77 -0.28 -7.73
CA ALA A 67 -6.04 -0.60 -9.12
C ALA A 67 -7.47 -1.09 -9.33
N ARG A 68 -7.92 -2.05 -8.54
CA ARG A 68 -9.26 -2.62 -8.65
C ARG A 68 -10.37 -1.62 -8.29
N GLN A 69 -10.10 -0.74 -7.33
CA GLN A 69 -11.08 0.25 -6.90
C GLN A 69 -11.24 1.40 -7.89
N PHE A 70 -10.14 1.91 -8.44
CA PHE A 70 -10.15 3.17 -9.19
C PHE A 70 -9.85 3.04 -10.69
N ALA A 71 -9.18 1.95 -11.11
CA ALA A 71 -8.79 1.78 -12.51
C ALA A 71 -9.72 0.84 -13.30
N ASN A 72 -10.68 0.20 -12.64
CA ASN A 72 -11.57 -0.76 -13.28
C ASN A 72 -12.34 -0.11 -14.43
N GLN A 73 -12.19 -0.66 -15.64
CA GLN A 73 -12.80 -0.17 -16.88
C GLN A 73 -12.44 1.29 -17.24
N GLN A 74 -11.40 1.85 -16.62
CA GLN A 74 -10.93 3.21 -16.93
C GLN A 74 -9.76 3.19 -17.93
N LYS A 75 -9.51 4.36 -18.54
CA LYS A 75 -8.27 4.62 -19.27
C LYS A 75 -7.22 5.11 -18.28
N VAL A 76 -6.06 4.45 -18.23
CA VAL A 76 -5.04 4.72 -17.22
C VAL A 76 -3.72 5.13 -17.85
N LEU A 77 -3.06 6.12 -17.26
CA LEU A 77 -1.70 6.53 -17.59
C LEU A 77 -0.75 6.04 -16.51
N ILE A 78 0.30 5.30 -16.90
CA ILE A 78 1.35 4.84 -16.01
C ILE A 78 2.64 5.60 -16.31
N VAL A 79 3.13 6.38 -15.34
CA VAL A 79 4.44 7.00 -15.41
C VAL A 79 5.47 6.03 -14.84
N ARG A 80 6.26 5.40 -15.72
CA ARG A 80 7.16 4.30 -15.38
C ARG A 80 8.60 4.79 -15.24
N ASN A 81 8.97 5.11 -14.00
CA ASN A 81 10.28 5.66 -13.64
C ASN A 81 11.13 4.74 -12.72
N GLY A 82 10.65 3.53 -12.41
CA GLY A 82 11.35 2.58 -11.57
C GLY A 82 10.62 1.26 -11.42
N TRP A 83 11.12 0.40 -10.54
CA TRP A 83 10.60 -0.96 -10.36
C TRP A 83 9.16 -1.00 -9.88
N PHE A 84 8.81 -0.19 -8.87
CA PHE A 84 7.46 -0.16 -8.35
C PHE A 84 6.45 0.43 -9.34
N SER A 85 6.85 1.40 -10.15
CA SER A 85 5.99 1.89 -11.22
C SER A 85 5.83 0.87 -12.37
N TYR A 86 6.81 -0.02 -12.59
CA TYR A 86 6.65 -1.18 -13.47
C TYR A 86 5.63 -2.18 -12.90
N ARG A 87 5.54 -2.32 -11.57
CA ARG A 87 4.57 -3.20 -10.92
C ARG A 87 3.12 -2.84 -11.27
N TRP A 88 2.81 -1.56 -11.46
CA TRP A 88 1.49 -1.15 -11.96
C TRP A 88 1.15 -1.77 -13.31
N THR A 89 2.10 -1.82 -14.24
CA THR A 89 1.90 -2.47 -15.54
C THR A 89 1.59 -3.96 -15.35
N GLN A 90 2.35 -4.65 -14.49
CA GLN A 90 2.11 -6.08 -14.21
C GLN A 90 0.72 -6.32 -13.60
N ILE A 91 0.31 -5.51 -12.63
CA ILE A 91 -1.02 -5.61 -11.99
C ILE A 91 -2.13 -5.42 -13.04
N PHE A 92 -2.00 -4.43 -13.90
CA PHE A 92 -3.00 -4.14 -14.91
C PHE A 92 -3.07 -5.20 -16.00
N ASP A 93 -1.93 -5.71 -16.47
CA ASP A 93 -1.86 -6.74 -17.51
C ASP A 93 -2.40 -8.08 -16.99
N MET A 94 -1.94 -8.51 -15.82
CA MET A 94 -2.37 -9.78 -15.23
C MET A 94 -3.83 -9.77 -14.77
N GLY A 95 -4.27 -8.65 -14.22
CA GLY A 95 -5.64 -8.50 -13.72
C GLY A 95 -6.66 -8.07 -14.77
N GLN A 96 -6.22 -7.65 -15.97
CA GLN A 96 -7.06 -7.08 -17.03
C GLN A 96 -8.02 -6.01 -16.49
N ILE A 97 -7.52 -5.19 -15.57
CA ILE A 97 -8.34 -4.29 -14.76
C ILE A 97 -8.80 -3.07 -15.56
N PRO A 98 -7.92 -2.29 -16.20
CA PRO A 98 -8.34 -1.11 -16.95
C PRO A 98 -8.89 -1.48 -18.32
N LYS A 99 -9.71 -0.63 -18.87
CA LYS A 99 -10.14 -0.73 -20.27
C LYS A 99 -8.96 -0.59 -21.24
N SER A 100 -8.03 0.30 -20.91
CA SER A 100 -6.76 0.49 -21.63
C SER A 100 -5.76 1.22 -20.74
N HIS A 101 -4.47 1.03 -20.99
CA HIS A 101 -3.45 1.81 -20.32
C HIS A 101 -2.38 2.30 -21.29
N THR A 102 -1.82 3.46 -20.99
CA THR A 102 -0.69 4.05 -21.70
C THR A 102 0.50 4.11 -20.75
N VAL A 103 1.70 3.77 -21.23
CA VAL A 103 2.90 3.76 -20.40
C VAL A 103 3.88 4.82 -20.89
N LEU A 104 4.15 5.80 -20.05
CA LEU A 104 5.27 6.74 -20.22
C LEU A 104 6.50 6.18 -19.51
N LYS A 105 7.53 5.86 -20.28
CA LYS A 105 8.77 5.28 -19.75
C LYS A 105 9.81 6.38 -19.58
N ALA A 106 10.40 6.45 -18.38
CA ALA A 106 11.60 7.25 -18.16
C ALA A 106 12.75 6.71 -19.01
N ARG A 107 13.50 7.59 -19.65
CA ARG A 107 14.71 7.25 -20.40
C ARG A 107 15.93 7.63 -19.58
N ARG A 108 16.99 6.83 -19.65
CA ARG A 108 18.30 7.22 -19.13
C ARG A 108 18.84 8.35 -20.01
N THR A 109 19.28 9.41 -19.37
CA THR A 109 20.17 10.38 -20.03
C THR A 109 21.59 9.82 -20.00
N SER A 110 22.32 9.93 -21.11
CA SER A 110 23.67 9.36 -21.30
C SER A 110 24.68 9.78 -20.24
N ASP A 111 24.44 10.90 -19.56
CA ASP A 111 25.41 11.54 -18.70
C ASP A 111 25.21 11.31 -17.20
N ARG A 112 24.27 10.46 -16.80
CA ARG A 112 24.01 10.21 -15.37
C ARG A 112 23.79 8.72 -15.07
N PRO A 113 24.55 8.17 -14.09
CA PRO A 113 24.45 6.75 -13.73
C PRO A 113 23.15 6.38 -13.00
N ARG A 114 22.33 7.34 -12.58
CA ARG A 114 21.04 7.11 -11.94
C ARG A 114 19.92 7.74 -12.76
N PRO A 115 18.80 7.02 -12.96
CA PRO A 115 17.62 7.65 -13.53
C PRO A 115 17.17 8.76 -12.59
N LEU A 116 17.17 9.99 -13.07
CA LEU A 116 16.41 11.04 -12.40
C LEU A 116 14.94 10.69 -12.47
N PRO A 117 14.15 11.07 -11.43
CA PRO A 117 12.73 11.15 -11.63
C PRO A 117 12.49 11.97 -12.90
N PRO A 118 11.61 11.56 -13.77
CA PRO A 118 11.35 12.30 -14.98
C PRO A 118 10.95 13.72 -14.56
N SER A 119 11.76 14.70 -14.95
CA SER A 119 11.17 16.00 -15.18
C SER A 119 10.18 15.75 -16.31
N VAL A 120 8.91 15.71 -15.95
CA VAL A 120 7.85 15.36 -16.88
C VAL A 120 7.78 16.46 -17.93
N ARG A 121 8.61 16.41 -18.96
CA ARG A 121 8.22 16.94 -20.25
C ARG A 121 7.21 15.93 -20.79
N LEU A 122 5.96 16.22 -20.58
CA LEU A 122 4.86 15.64 -21.31
C LEU A 122 4.97 16.12 -22.76
N GLU A 123 5.87 15.54 -23.53
CA GLU A 123 5.74 15.56 -24.96
C GLU A 123 4.68 14.48 -25.26
N SER A 124 3.45 14.88 -25.09
CA SER A 124 2.30 14.12 -25.53
C SER A 124 2.07 14.41 -27.00
N PRO A 125 2.01 13.40 -27.86
CA PRO A 125 1.08 13.46 -28.96
C PRO A 125 -0.29 13.06 -28.40
N LEU A 126 -1.02 14.03 -27.90
CA LEU A 126 -2.46 13.93 -27.86
C LEU A 126 -2.96 14.09 -29.30
N VAL A 127 -3.16 12.97 -29.97
CA VAL A 127 -4.04 12.86 -31.13
C VAL A 127 -4.99 11.70 -30.84
#